data_b23920b179fb18f2dac4d8b767e73313
#
_entry.id   b23920b179fb18f2dac4d8b767e73313
#
_cell.length_a   1.000
_cell.length_b   1.000
_cell.length_c   1.000
_cell.angle_alpha   90.00
_cell.angle_beta   90.00
_cell.angle_gamma   90.00
#
_symmetry.space_group_name_H-M   'P 1'
#
loop_
_entity.id
_entity.type
_entity.pdbx_description
1 polymer ?
#
loop_
_entity_poly.entity_id
_entity_poly.type
_entity_poly.pdbx_seq_one_letter_code
_entity_poly.pdbx_strand_id
1 'polypeptide(L)'
;RKSIGLFPVYKMIDTCASEFESYVPYFYSTYERENETRDDGKTKIVVLGSGPIRIGQGVEFDYSTVHAIKTIRDFGYEAIIINNNPETVSTDYTTADKLYFEPLTTEDVLNVLELEKPLGVIASLGGQTAINLADKLKEFDVNIIGTGVEAIERAENRDSFEKILKKLNIPQPEGYAVTKIEDGVRAANEIGYPVLVRPSFVLGGRAMQIVGSDDTLRHYLENAVRIDEKQPVLVDKYIVGKECEVDAVCDGTDVFVPGIMELIERTGIHSGDSISVYPSFSLSRKVKETILDYTLKLGKGIGIV
;
A
#
# COMPACT_ATOMS: atom_id res chain seq x y z
N ARG A 1 -16.93 17.40 19.52
CA ARG A 1 -18.29 17.51 18.94
C ARG A 1 -19.23 16.48 19.54
N LYS A 2 -18.87 15.21 19.59
CA LYS A 2 -19.69 14.12 20.17
C LYS A 2 -20.08 14.38 21.63
N SER A 3 -19.20 14.99 22.46
CA SER A 3 -19.48 15.31 23.88
C SER A 3 -20.62 16.31 24.09
N ILE A 4 -20.99 17.05 23.06
CA ILE A 4 -22.10 18.00 23.06
C ILE A 4 -23.28 17.51 22.21
N GLY A 5 -23.31 16.23 21.84
CA GLY A 5 -24.35 15.62 21.03
C GLY A 5 -24.39 16.06 19.56
N LEU A 6 -23.29 16.60 19.03
CA LEU A 6 -23.22 17.05 17.65
C LEU A 6 -22.57 15.94 16.79
N PHE A 7 -23.37 15.30 15.96
CA PHE A 7 -22.96 14.25 15.04
C PHE A 7 -23.14 14.72 13.59
N PRO A 8 -22.26 14.32 12.66
CA PRO A 8 -22.49 14.59 11.26
C PRO A 8 -23.66 13.76 10.74
N VAL A 9 -24.35 14.31 9.77
CA VAL A 9 -25.31 13.63 8.91
C VAL A 9 -24.79 13.65 7.49
N TYR A 10 -25.29 12.78 6.64
CA TYR A 10 -24.80 12.64 5.28
C TYR A 10 -25.88 12.98 4.29
N LYS A 11 -25.58 13.90 3.39
CA LYS A 11 -26.46 14.38 2.33
C LYS A 11 -26.02 13.80 1.01
N MET A 12 -26.99 13.51 0.17
CA MET A 12 -26.76 13.08 -1.20
C MET A 12 -26.31 14.28 -2.05
N ILE A 13 -25.31 14.09 -2.89
CA ILE A 13 -24.86 15.11 -3.83
C ILE A 13 -25.89 15.19 -4.97
N ASP A 14 -26.46 16.36 -5.17
CA ASP A 14 -27.32 16.61 -6.33
C ASP A 14 -26.46 16.97 -7.54
N THR A 15 -26.34 16.03 -8.48
CA THR A 15 -25.58 16.20 -9.73
C THR A 15 -26.41 16.80 -10.86
N CYS A 16 -27.71 17.03 -10.63
CA CYS A 16 -28.65 17.55 -11.63
C CYS A 16 -29.16 18.97 -11.35
N ALA A 17 -28.55 19.69 -10.40
CA ALA A 17 -28.93 21.05 -10.02
C ALA A 17 -30.44 21.20 -9.72
N SER A 18 -31.04 20.21 -9.13
CA SER A 18 -32.51 20.11 -8.83
C SER A 18 -33.42 20.18 -10.06
N GLU A 19 -32.90 19.98 -11.25
CA GLU A 19 -33.74 19.92 -12.46
C GLU A 19 -34.54 18.63 -12.55
N PHE A 20 -34.01 17.53 -12.00
CA PHE A 20 -34.67 16.21 -12.00
C PHE A 20 -34.45 15.56 -10.64
N GLU A 21 -35.43 14.76 -10.19
CA GLU A 21 -35.20 13.81 -9.12
C GLU A 21 -34.29 12.69 -9.61
N SER A 22 -33.05 12.68 -9.17
CA SER A 22 -32.09 11.62 -9.47
C SER A 22 -31.51 11.07 -8.18
N TYR A 23 -31.28 9.76 -8.13
CA TYR A 23 -30.53 9.12 -7.07
C TYR A 23 -29.12 8.84 -7.58
N VAL A 24 -28.13 9.43 -6.92
CA VAL A 24 -26.72 9.10 -7.10
C VAL A 24 -26.17 8.63 -5.76
N PRO A 25 -25.34 7.58 -5.72
CA PRO A 25 -24.85 7.02 -4.47
C PRO A 25 -23.71 7.86 -3.86
N TYR A 26 -23.72 9.16 -4.01
CA TYR A 26 -22.69 10.10 -3.59
C TYR A 26 -23.12 10.87 -2.36
N PHE A 27 -22.35 10.76 -1.29
CA PHE A 27 -22.66 11.38 -0.01
C PHE A 27 -21.50 12.23 0.50
N TYR A 28 -21.83 13.30 1.21
CA TYR A 28 -20.90 14.16 1.95
C TYR A 28 -21.43 14.46 3.34
N SER A 29 -20.52 14.68 4.29
CA SER A 29 -20.93 15.03 5.65
C SER A 29 -21.32 16.49 5.80
N THR A 30 -22.32 16.74 6.63
CA THR A 30 -22.74 18.08 7.06
C THR A 30 -23.27 18.03 8.49
N TYR A 31 -23.51 19.20 9.10
CA TYR A 31 -24.08 19.31 10.44
C TYR A 31 -25.51 19.85 10.40
N GLU A 32 -26.35 19.17 9.64
CA GLU A 32 -27.77 19.43 9.51
C GLU A 32 -28.61 18.48 10.37
N ARG A 33 -29.92 18.40 10.12
CA ARG A 33 -30.83 17.59 10.94
C ARG A 33 -31.14 16.21 10.35
N GLU A 34 -31.10 16.08 9.03
CA GLU A 34 -31.58 14.89 8.32
C GLU A 34 -30.46 14.18 7.62
N ASN A 35 -30.45 12.87 7.76
CA ASN A 35 -29.57 11.97 7.03
C ASN A 35 -30.30 11.41 5.79
N GLU A 36 -29.66 11.44 4.63
CA GLU A 36 -30.26 10.99 3.35
C GLU A 36 -29.74 9.62 2.90
N THR A 37 -28.87 8.99 3.67
CA THR A 37 -28.41 7.64 3.34
C THR A 37 -29.54 6.63 3.46
N ARG A 38 -29.56 5.68 2.54
CA ARG A 38 -30.55 4.58 2.56
C ARG A 38 -29.89 3.32 3.10
N ASP A 39 -30.62 2.57 3.89
CA ASP A 39 -30.22 1.24 4.37
C ASP A 39 -31.10 0.20 3.69
N ASP A 40 -30.49 -0.68 2.87
CA ASP A 40 -31.19 -1.76 2.18
C ASP A 40 -31.19 -3.08 2.97
N GLY A 41 -30.63 -3.06 4.18
CA GLY A 41 -30.58 -4.21 5.09
C GLY A 41 -29.52 -5.26 4.73
N LYS A 42 -28.69 -5.02 3.71
CA LYS A 42 -27.58 -5.92 3.38
C LYS A 42 -26.42 -5.76 4.35
N THR A 43 -25.63 -6.80 4.46
CA THR A 43 -24.33 -6.72 5.14
C THR A 43 -23.38 -5.85 4.32
N LYS A 44 -22.72 -4.91 4.99
CA LYS A 44 -21.91 -3.86 4.37
C LYS A 44 -20.43 -4.13 4.55
N ILE A 45 -19.64 -3.80 3.53
CA ILE A 45 -18.19 -3.80 3.59
C ILE A 45 -17.70 -2.44 3.09
N VAL A 46 -16.81 -1.81 3.85
CA VAL A 46 -16.21 -0.53 3.48
C VAL A 46 -14.84 -0.75 2.88
N VAL A 47 -14.54 -0.07 1.78
CA VAL A 47 -13.21 -0.02 1.17
C VAL A 47 -12.69 1.40 1.29
N LEU A 48 -11.48 1.56 1.82
CA LEU A 48 -10.80 2.85 1.83
C LEU A 48 -10.09 3.06 0.49
N GLY A 49 -10.43 4.15 -0.18
CA GLY A 49 -9.77 4.58 -1.41
C GLY A 49 -8.38 5.14 -1.16
N SER A 50 -7.72 5.54 -2.22
CA SER A 50 -6.33 6.05 -2.17
C SER A 50 -6.22 7.54 -1.89
N GLY A 51 -7.35 8.26 -1.89
CA GLY A 51 -7.33 9.72 -1.75
C GLY A 51 -6.64 10.40 -2.93
N PRO A 52 -6.05 11.59 -2.74
CA PRO A 52 -5.23 12.23 -3.74
C PRO A 52 -3.96 11.42 -4.01
N ILE A 53 -3.79 10.96 -5.24
CA ILE A 53 -2.66 10.14 -5.69
C ILE A 53 -1.86 10.86 -6.76
N ARG A 54 -0.61 10.44 -6.96
CA ARG A 54 0.24 10.96 -8.03
C ARG A 54 -0.13 10.34 -9.36
N ILE A 55 0.17 11.02 -10.45
CA ILE A 55 0.03 10.48 -11.81
C ILE A 55 0.79 9.15 -11.90
N GLY A 56 0.13 8.13 -12.44
CA GLY A 56 0.65 6.76 -12.57
C GLY A 56 0.26 5.80 -11.44
N GLN A 57 -0.09 6.29 -10.25
CA GLN A 57 -0.50 5.43 -9.13
C GLN A 57 -1.94 4.93 -9.23
N GLY A 58 -2.80 5.60 -9.99
CA GLY A 58 -4.21 5.21 -10.17
C GLY A 58 -4.37 3.82 -10.76
N VAL A 59 -3.47 3.43 -11.67
CA VAL A 59 -3.51 2.10 -12.31
C VAL A 59 -3.35 0.98 -11.28
N GLU A 60 -2.57 1.19 -10.23
CA GLU A 60 -2.34 0.20 -9.18
C GLU A 60 -3.44 0.25 -8.11
N PHE A 61 -3.57 1.38 -7.42
CA PHE A 61 -4.43 1.48 -6.24
C PHE A 61 -5.92 1.58 -6.58
N ASP A 62 -6.28 2.34 -7.60
CA ASP A 62 -7.68 2.48 -7.99
C ASP A 62 -8.22 1.21 -8.67
N TYR A 63 -7.43 0.58 -9.51
CA TYR A 63 -7.76 -0.69 -10.14
C TYR A 63 -8.07 -1.78 -9.12
N SER A 64 -7.20 -1.95 -8.12
CA SER A 64 -7.41 -2.92 -7.03
C SER A 64 -8.68 -2.61 -6.24
N THR A 65 -8.93 -1.35 -5.95
CA THR A 65 -10.15 -0.88 -5.26
C THR A 65 -11.41 -1.20 -6.05
N VAL A 66 -11.44 -0.93 -7.36
CA VAL A 66 -12.59 -1.24 -8.24
C VAL A 66 -12.89 -2.73 -8.26
N HIS A 67 -11.85 -3.57 -8.38
CA HIS A 67 -12.04 -5.03 -8.37
C HIS A 67 -12.52 -5.57 -7.03
N ALA A 68 -12.05 -5.02 -5.91
CA ALA A 68 -12.56 -5.37 -4.59
C ALA A 68 -14.04 -5.00 -4.45
N ILE A 69 -14.43 -3.80 -4.83
CA ILE A 69 -15.84 -3.35 -4.81
C ILE A 69 -16.72 -4.28 -5.64
N LYS A 70 -16.29 -4.59 -6.86
CA LYS A 70 -17.01 -5.53 -7.73
C LYS A 70 -17.18 -6.89 -7.08
N THR A 71 -16.11 -7.45 -6.51
CA THR A 71 -16.14 -8.73 -5.82
C THR A 71 -17.09 -8.72 -4.63
N ILE A 72 -17.07 -7.67 -3.80
CA ILE A 72 -17.97 -7.49 -2.66
C ILE A 72 -19.44 -7.56 -3.14
N ARG A 73 -19.77 -6.84 -4.22
CA ARG A 73 -21.12 -6.83 -4.80
C ARG A 73 -21.50 -8.19 -5.38
N ASP A 74 -20.59 -8.86 -6.08
CA ASP A 74 -20.82 -10.19 -6.67
C ASP A 74 -21.12 -11.24 -5.58
N PHE A 75 -20.59 -11.08 -4.36
CA PHE A 75 -20.91 -11.90 -3.19
C PHE A 75 -22.19 -11.47 -2.45
N GLY A 76 -22.92 -10.46 -2.96
CA GLY A 76 -24.19 -10.01 -2.40
C GLY A 76 -24.11 -9.05 -1.22
N TYR A 77 -22.92 -8.54 -0.90
CA TYR A 77 -22.72 -7.49 0.09
C TYR A 77 -22.99 -6.10 -0.49
N GLU A 78 -23.30 -5.14 0.35
CA GLU A 78 -23.31 -3.72 -0.01
C GLU A 78 -21.88 -3.18 0.05
N ALA A 79 -21.37 -2.72 -1.09
CA ALA A 79 -20.03 -2.18 -1.21
C ALA A 79 -20.04 -0.67 -1.01
N ILE A 80 -19.32 -0.20 0.01
CA ILE A 80 -19.19 1.21 0.36
C ILE A 80 -17.74 1.63 0.15
N ILE A 81 -17.51 2.75 -0.53
CA ILE A 81 -16.20 3.36 -0.66
C ILE A 81 -16.15 4.69 0.09
N ILE A 82 -15.03 4.96 0.76
CA ILE A 82 -14.69 6.27 1.31
C ILE A 82 -13.48 6.78 0.51
N ASN A 83 -13.65 7.88 -0.21
CA ASN A 83 -12.59 8.49 -1.00
C ASN A 83 -12.87 9.97 -1.24
N ASN A 84 -11.84 10.80 -1.27
CA ASN A 84 -11.94 12.23 -1.57
C ASN A 84 -11.36 12.63 -2.92
N ASN A 85 -11.02 11.67 -3.77
CA ASN A 85 -10.59 11.92 -5.14
C ASN A 85 -11.76 11.71 -6.11
N PRO A 86 -12.31 12.76 -6.73
CA PRO A 86 -13.44 12.63 -7.64
C PRO A 86 -13.04 12.17 -9.06
N GLU A 87 -11.75 12.20 -9.38
CA GLU A 87 -11.21 11.96 -10.72
C GLU A 87 -10.64 10.55 -10.88
N THR A 88 -11.37 9.53 -10.42
CA THR A 88 -10.90 8.15 -10.48
C THR A 88 -12.06 7.17 -10.69
N VAL A 89 -11.78 5.97 -11.23
CA VAL A 89 -12.82 4.99 -11.59
C VAL A 89 -13.54 4.43 -10.36
N SER A 90 -12.84 4.27 -9.23
CA SER A 90 -13.49 3.78 -7.99
C SER A 90 -14.57 4.73 -7.47
N THR A 91 -14.52 6.01 -7.83
CA THR A 91 -15.53 7.01 -7.47
C THR A 91 -16.58 7.26 -8.56
N ASP A 92 -16.58 6.49 -9.63
CA ASP A 92 -17.67 6.51 -10.61
C ASP A 92 -18.98 6.01 -9.95
N TYR A 93 -20.11 6.65 -10.32
CA TYR A 93 -21.43 6.38 -9.72
C TYR A 93 -21.94 4.95 -9.93
N THR A 94 -21.37 4.21 -10.88
CA THR A 94 -21.72 2.83 -11.18
C THR A 94 -20.89 1.81 -10.41
N THR A 95 -19.79 2.22 -9.79
CA THR A 95 -18.82 1.32 -9.20
C THR A 95 -19.27 0.77 -7.85
N ALA A 96 -19.55 1.63 -6.88
CA ALA A 96 -19.97 1.23 -5.53
C ALA A 96 -21.48 1.43 -5.33
N ASP A 97 -22.04 0.78 -4.31
CA ASP A 97 -23.43 1.01 -3.89
C ASP A 97 -23.57 2.35 -3.15
N LYS A 98 -22.51 2.75 -2.43
CA LYS A 98 -22.40 4.07 -1.80
C LYS A 98 -20.96 4.58 -1.87
N LEU A 99 -20.82 5.88 -2.13
CA LEU A 99 -19.56 6.61 -2.06
C LEU A 99 -19.70 7.77 -1.09
N TYR A 100 -18.82 7.78 -0.09
CA TYR A 100 -18.65 8.91 0.81
C TYR A 100 -17.45 9.75 0.36
N PHE A 101 -17.73 10.97 -0.13
CA PHE A 101 -16.71 11.96 -0.44
C PHE A 101 -16.22 12.63 0.84
N GLU A 102 -15.41 11.88 1.57
CA GLU A 102 -14.86 12.30 2.86
C GLU A 102 -13.34 12.25 2.85
N PRO A 103 -12.69 13.13 3.59
CA PRO A 103 -11.26 13.02 3.83
C PRO A 103 -10.89 11.66 4.45
N LEU A 104 -9.77 11.10 4.05
CA LEU A 104 -9.23 9.87 4.63
C LEU A 104 -8.52 10.19 5.96
N THR A 105 -9.30 10.70 6.92
CA THR A 105 -8.87 10.93 8.31
C THR A 105 -9.55 9.95 9.24
N THR A 106 -8.97 9.71 10.41
CA THR A 106 -9.56 8.79 11.40
C THR A 106 -10.96 9.26 11.84
N GLU A 107 -11.16 10.56 12.05
CA GLU A 107 -12.46 11.11 12.47
C GLU A 107 -13.54 10.89 11.41
N ASP A 108 -13.26 11.25 10.16
CA ASP A 108 -14.25 11.18 9.08
C ASP A 108 -14.60 9.74 8.75
N VAL A 109 -13.60 8.85 8.67
CA VAL A 109 -13.83 7.42 8.47
C VAL A 109 -14.67 6.83 9.59
N LEU A 110 -14.34 7.08 10.86
CA LEU A 110 -15.10 6.56 12.01
C LEU A 110 -16.55 7.05 12.02
N ASN A 111 -16.81 8.28 11.59
CA ASN A 111 -18.18 8.80 11.49
C ASN A 111 -19.02 8.03 10.46
N VAL A 112 -18.44 7.68 9.31
CA VAL A 112 -19.10 6.82 8.31
C VAL A 112 -19.31 5.41 8.86
N LEU A 113 -18.31 4.84 9.54
CA LEU A 113 -18.41 3.48 10.10
C LEU A 113 -19.48 3.39 11.21
N GLU A 114 -19.62 4.42 12.05
CA GLU A 114 -20.68 4.49 13.05
C GLU A 114 -22.08 4.52 12.43
N LEU A 115 -22.23 5.20 11.31
CA LEU A 115 -23.51 5.26 10.58
C LEU A 115 -23.81 3.93 9.90
N GLU A 116 -22.88 3.43 9.10
CA GLU A 116 -23.11 2.29 8.20
C GLU A 116 -22.98 0.94 8.90
N LYS A 117 -22.26 0.84 10.01
CA LYS A 117 -22.03 -0.37 10.81
C LYS A 117 -21.60 -1.57 9.95
N PRO A 118 -20.53 -1.45 9.17
CA PRO A 118 -20.11 -2.49 8.27
C PRO A 118 -19.61 -3.74 9.01
N LEU A 119 -19.57 -4.87 8.32
CA LEU A 119 -18.90 -6.09 8.78
C LEU A 119 -17.42 -5.84 9.04
N GLY A 120 -16.80 -4.99 8.22
CA GLY A 120 -15.43 -4.56 8.38
C GLY A 120 -14.95 -3.65 7.27
N VAL A 121 -13.67 -3.31 7.32
CA VAL A 121 -13.01 -2.32 6.46
C VAL A 121 -11.82 -2.95 5.75
N ILE A 122 -11.73 -2.77 4.44
CA ILE A 122 -10.55 -3.11 3.63
C ILE A 122 -9.70 -1.85 3.50
N ALA A 123 -8.49 -1.88 4.07
CA ALA A 123 -7.57 -0.74 4.10
C ALA A 123 -6.29 -0.97 3.26
N SER A 124 -6.06 -2.18 2.75
CA SER A 124 -4.82 -2.55 2.07
C SER A 124 -4.75 -2.14 0.60
N LEU A 125 -5.85 -1.70 -0.01
CA LEU A 125 -5.93 -1.44 -1.45
C LEU A 125 -5.74 0.04 -1.83
N GLY A 126 -5.93 0.96 -0.89
CA GLY A 126 -5.84 2.40 -1.13
C GLY A 126 -4.43 3.00 -0.98
N GLY A 127 -3.38 2.18 -1.06
CA GLY A 127 -2.00 2.63 -0.89
C GLY A 127 -1.71 3.14 0.53
N GLN A 128 -0.60 3.87 0.67
CA GLN A 128 -0.07 4.26 1.99
C GLN A 128 -1.06 5.11 2.82
N THR A 129 -1.90 5.91 2.18
CA THR A 129 -2.90 6.72 2.89
C THR A 129 -3.90 5.84 3.64
N ALA A 130 -4.44 4.81 2.99
CA ALA A 130 -5.38 3.88 3.60
C ALA A 130 -4.70 2.95 4.61
N ILE A 131 -3.51 2.45 4.28
CA ILE A 131 -2.71 1.58 5.16
C ILE A 131 -2.39 2.28 6.48
N ASN A 132 -1.99 3.55 6.46
CA ASN A 132 -1.68 4.33 7.66
C ASN A 132 -2.91 4.58 8.55
N LEU A 133 -4.12 4.44 8.02
CA LEU A 133 -5.34 4.54 8.83
C LEU A 133 -5.67 3.24 9.54
N ALA A 134 -5.26 2.08 9.02
CA ALA A 134 -5.63 0.78 9.56
C ALA A 134 -5.24 0.63 11.04
N ASP A 135 -4.04 1.06 11.40
CA ASP A 135 -3.54 1.02 12.79
C ASP A 135 -4.40 1.87 13.72
N LYS A 136 -4.70 3.10 13.31
CA LYS A 136 -5.55 4.02 14.10
C LYS A 136 -6.99 3.53 14.20
N LEU A 137 -7.54 2.92 13.15
CA LEU A 137 -8.89 2.37 13.17
C LEU A 137 -9.00 1.17 14.12
N LYS A 138 -7.94 0.37 14.22
CA LYS A 138 -7.86 -0.74 15.17
C LYS A 138 -7.93 -0.28 16.64
N GLU A 139 -7.39 0.90 16.99
CA GLU A 139 -7.51 1.48 18.33
C GLU A 139 -8.98 1.73 18.73
N PHE A 140 -9.89 1.79 17.74
CA PHE A 140 -11.33 1.97 17.92
C PHE A 140 -12.14 0.68 17.67
N ASP A 141 -11.50 -0.48 17.78
CA ASP A 141 -12.12 -1.80 17.61
C ASP A 141 -12.74 -2.02 16.20
N VAL A 142 -12.28 -1.31 15.19
CA VAL A 142 -12.71 -1.51 13.79
C VAL A 142 -12.15 -2.81 13.26
N ASN A 143 -13.02 -3.67 12.72
CA ASN A 143 -12.62 -4.92 12.08
C ASN A 143 -11.96 -4.65 10.73
N ILE A 144 -10.66 -4.88 10.61
CA ILE A 144 -9.92 -4.80 9.33
C ILE A 144 -10.01 -6.16 8.63
N ILE A 145 -10.60 -6.16 7.44
CA ILE A 145 -10.75 -7.36 6.59
C ILE A 145 -9.52 -7.52 5.69
N GLY A 146 -9.08 -8.76 5.51
CA GLY A 146 -7.88 -9.10 4.75
C GLY A 146 -6.64 -9.07 5.64
N THR A 147 -5.52 -8.59 5.09
CA THR A 147 -4.26 -8.51 5.84
C THR A 147 -4.37 -7.60 7.05
N GLY A 148 -4.23 -8.18 8.24
CA GLY A 148 -4.35 -7.47 9.51
C GLY A 148 -3.20 -6.51 9.78
N VAL A 149 -3.43 -5.56 10.68
CA VAL A 149 -2.47 -4.48 11.02
C VAL A 149 -1.11 -5.03 11.43
N GLU A 150 -1.05 -6.10 12.23
CA GLU A 150 0.21 -6.72 12.65
C GLU A 150 1.01 -7.32 11.49
N ALA A 151 0.33 -7.84 10.46
CA ALA A 151 1.01 -8.37 9.28
C ALA A 151 1.50 -7.22 8.39
N ILE A 152 0.73 -6.14 8.28
CA ILE A 152 1.14 -4.90 7.60
C ILE A 152 2.39 -4.33 8.28
N GLU A 153 2.38 -4.18 9.61
CA GLU A 153 3.53 -3.68 10.37
C GLU A 153 4.77 -4.55 10.17
N ARG A 154 4.61 -5.89 10.21
CA ARG A 154 5.73 -6.81 9.94
C ARG A 154 6.31 -6.67 8.53
N ALA A 155 5.48 -6.35 7.55
CA ALA A 155 5.94 -6.14 6.18
C ALA A 155 6.59 -4.77 5.96
N GLU A 156 6.05 -3.71 6.59
CA GLU A 156 6.50 -2.33 6.45
C GLU A 156 7.74 -2.01 7.31
N ASN A 157 7.81 -2.60 8.51
CA ASN A 157 8.93 -2.36 9.41
C ASN A 157 10.15 -3.19 9.01
N ARG A 158 11.22 -2.51 8.59
CA ARG A 158 12.47 -3.13 8.10
C ARG A 158 13.05 -4.16 9.07
N ASP A 159 13.14 -3.83 10.35
CA ASP A 159 13.78 -4.71 11.35
C ASP A 159 12.92 -5.97 11.59
N SER A 160 11.62 -5.81 11.59
CA SER A 160 10.66 -6.92 11.72
C SER A 160 10.71 -7.81 10.48
N PHE A 161 10.74 -7.22 9.28
CA PHE A 161 10.84 -7.93 8.03
C PHE A 161 12.17 -8.71 7.91
N GLU A 162 13.29 -8.07 8.25
CA GLU A 162 14.61 -8.74 8.27
C GLU A 162 14.64 -9.96 9.20
N LYS A 163 14.04 -9.84 10.40
CA LYS A 163 13.91 -10.97 11.34
C LYS A 163 13.10 -12.12 10.73
N ILE A 164 12.04 -11.81 10.00
CA ILE A 164 11.23 -12.82 9.29
C ILE A 164 12.06 -13.50 8.22
N LEU A 165 12.76 -12.75 7.36
CA LEU A 165 13.61 -13.33 6.32
C LEU A 165 14.68 -14.26 6.90
N LYS A 166 15.35 -13.85 7.97
CA LYS A 166 16.34 -14.67 8.69
C LYS A 166 15.70 -15.96 9.26
N LYS A 167 14.52 -15.85 9.88
CA LYS A 167 13.79 -17.00 10.41
C LYS A 167 13.38 -18.00 9.32
N LEU A 168 13.01 -17.50 8.15
CA LEU A 168 12.59 -18.31 7.00
C LEU A 168 13.76 -18.80 6.14
N ASN A 169 15.00 -18.41 6.46
CA ASN A 169 16.21 -18.67 5.66
C ASN A 169 16.07 -18.14 4.22
N ILE A 170 15.48 -16.97 4.06
CA ILE A 170 15.38 -16.26 2.78
C ILE A 170 16.53 -15.25 2.74
N PRO A 171 17.43 -15.33 1.74
CA PRO A 171 18.56 -14.42 1.64
C PRO A 171 18.09 -13.01 1.29
N GLN A 172 18.79 -12.02 1.82
CA GLN A 172 18.61 -10.61 1.48
C GLN A 172 19.96 -9.95 1.25
N PRO A 173 20.04 -8.84 0.51
CA PRO A 173 21.26 -8.07 0.43
C PRO A 173 21.70 -7.61 1.82
N GLU A 174 23.00 -7.67 2.07
CA GLU A 174 23.58 -7.10 3.28
C GLU A 174 23.49 -5.58 3.21
N GLY A 175 23.08 -4.93 4.32
CA GLY A 175 22.90 -3.49 4.33
C GLY A 175 22.70 -2.90 5.71
N TYR A 176 22.97 -1.60 5.81
CA TYR A 176 22.93 -0.84 7.06
C TYR A 176 22.13 0.46 6.89
N ALA A 177 21.36 0.80 7.92
CA ALA A 177 20.76 2.11 8.04
C ALA A 177 21.72 3.02 8.81
N VAL A 178 22.14 4.12 8.22
CA VAL A 178 23.14 5.03 8.79
C VAL A 178 22.58 6.45 8.93
N THR A 179 22.98 7.11 10.03
CA THR A 179 22.57 8.49 10.35
C THR A 179 23.74 9.45 10.31
N LYS A 180 24.96 8.95 10.05
CA LYS A 180 26.20 9.74 9.95
C LYS A 180 27.02 9.28 8.75
N ILE A 181 27.74 10.20 8.14
CA ILE A 181 28.59 9.95 6.96
C ILE A 181 29.66 8.89 7.28
N GLU A 182 30.33 9.00 8.42
CA GLU A 182 31.39 8.07 8.80
C GLU A 182 30.88 6.64 9.02
N ASP A 183 29.68 6.50 9.58
CA ASP A 183 29.03 5.20 9.73
C ASP A 183 28.68 4.61 8.36
N GLY A 184 28.26 5.45 7.41
CA GLY A 184 28.01 5.05 6.02
C GLY A 184 29.26 4.53 5.31
N VAL A 185 30.38 5.22 5.45
CA VAL A 185 31.66 4.79 4.87
C VAL A 185 32.13 3.48 5.52
N ARG A 186 32.00 3.35 6.83
CA ARG A 186 32.35 2.10 7.53
C ARG A 186 31.50 0.94 7.05
N ALA A 187 30.19 1.12 6.97
CA ALA A 187 29.26 0.12 6.46
C ALA A 187 29.59 -0.29 5.03
N ALA A 188 29.87 0.66 4.14
CA ALA A 188 30.24 0.36 2.76
C ALA A 188 31.56 -0.43 2.64
N ASN A 189 32.55 -0.13 3.48
CA ASN A 189 33.81 -0.88 3.54
C ASN A 189 33.62 -2.31 4.09
N GLU A 190 32.71 -2.49 5.04
CA GLU A 190 32.35 -3.80 5.60
C GLU A 190 31.63 -4.67 4.56
N ILE A 191 30.62 -4.11 3.89
CA ILE A 191 29.86 -4.78 2.80
C ILE A 191 30.75 -5.05 1.59
N GLY A 192 31.68 -4.16 1.29
CA GLY A 192 32.51 -4.11 0.07
C GLY A 192 31.79 -3.49 -1.12
N TYR A 193 32.50 -2.60 -1.81
CA TYR A 193 32.01 -1.91 -3.01
C TYR A 193 31.79 -2.86 -4.22
N PRO A 194 30.86 -2.49 -5.14
CA PRO A 194 29.97 -1.36 -5.12
C PRO A 194 28.81 -1.53 -4.15
N VAL A 195 28.31 -0.40 -3.61
CA VAL A 195 27.14 -0.33 -2.75
C VAL A 195 26.05 0.50 -3.42
N LEU A 196 24.80 0.19 -3.09
CA LEU A 196 23.64 1.00 -3.44
C LEU A 196 23.28 1.89 -2.25
N VAL A 197 23.21 3.18 -2.48
CA VAL A 197 22.86 4.16 -1.44
C VAL A 197 21.52 4.80 -1.75
N ARG A 198 20.62 4.80 -0.78
CA ARG A 198 19.27 5.35 -0.91
C ARG A 198 18.77 5.97 0.38
N PRO A 199 18.07 7.11 0.34
CA PRO A 199 17.33 7.61 1.49
C PRO A 199 16.21 6.63 1.90
N SER A 200 15.90 6.55 3.21
CA SER A 200 14.85 5.63 3.71
C SER A 200 13.45 5.96 3.23
N PHE A 201 13.18 7.22 2.85
CA PHE A 201 11.87 7.71 2.47
C PHE A 201 11.89 8.34 1.07
N VAL A 202 12.13 7.54 0.04
CA VAL A 202 12.08 8.02 -1.35
C VAL A 202 11.13 7.16 -2.16
N LEU A 203 10.15 7.82 -2.78
CA LEU A 203 9.24 7.21 -3.73
C LEU A 203 9.84 7.25 -5.14
N GLY A 204 9.80 6.12 -5.85
CA GLY A 204 10.14 6.05 -7.26
C GLY A 204 11.63 6.14 -7.58
N GLY A 205 12.52 5.61 -6.72
CA GLY A 205 13.95 5.48 -7.03
C GLY A 205 14.73 6.81 -7.14
N ARG A 206 14.10 7.95 -6.85
CA ARG A 206 14.80 9.24 -6.83
C ARG A 206 15.89 9.25 -5.76
N ALA A 207 17.04 9.82 -6.10
CA ALA A 207 18.21 9.89 -5.25
C ALA A 207 18.80 8.52 -4.84
N MET A 208 18.56 7.43 -5.58
CA MET A 208 19.36 6.21 -5.45
C MET A 208 20.63 6.34 -6.29
N GLN A 209 21.76 5.91 -5.74
CA GLN A 209 23.04 5.91 -6.45
C GLN A 209 23.86 4.66 -6.17
N ILE A 210 24.44 4.10 -7.22
CA ILE A 210 25.46 3.04 -7.12
C ILE A 210 26.80 3.74 -6.91
N VAL A 211 27.49 3.38 -5.84
CA VAL A 211 28.72 4.02 -5.40
C VAL A 211 29.84 3.00 -5.37
N GLY A 212 30.99 3.36 -5.93
CA GLY A 212 32.12 2.46 -6.10
C GLY A 212 33.33 2.77 -5.19
N SER A 213 33.30 3.87 -4.42
CA SER A 213 34.42 4.26 -3.55
C SER A 213 34.00 5.16 -2.39
N ASP A 214 34.84 5.25 -1.36
CA ASP A 214 34.64 6.14 -0.22
C ASP A 214 34.44 7.60 -0.61
N ASP A 215 35.23 8.12 -1.53
CA ASP A 215 35.16 9.52 -1.97
C ASP A 215 33.80 9.81 -2.63
N THR A 216 33.33 8.92 -3.48
CA THR A 216 32.04 9.07 -4.14
C THR A 216 30.89 8.95 -3.14
N LEU A 217 31.04 8.07 -2.14
CA LEU A 217 30.05 7.90 -1.09
C LEU A 217 29.96 9.16 -0.20
N ARG A 218 31.11 9.69 0.24
CA ARG A 218 31.15 10.93 1.02
C ARG A 218 30.50 12.08 0.27
N HIS A 219 30.91 12.27 -0.99
CA HIS A 219 30.34 13.33 -1.83
C HIS A 219 28.83 13.20 -1.96
N TYR A 220 28.30 11.99 -2.14
CA TYR A 220 26.86 11.76 -2.22
C TYR A 220 26.15 12.07 -0.89
N LEU A 221 26.67 11.57 0.23
CA LEU A 221 26.08 11.76 1.55
C LEU A 221 26.11 13.23 2.00
N GLU A 222 27.12 13.99 1.60
CA GLU A 222 27.26 15.42 1.91
C GLU A 222 26.33 16.31 1.08
N ASN A 223 26.11 15.98 -0.19
CA ASN A 223 25.49 16.90 -1.16
C ASN A 223 24.09 16.48 -1.63
N ALA A 224 23.83 15.19 -1.72
CA ALA A 224 22.58 14.71 -2.32
C ALA A 224 21.50 14.37 -1.28
N VAL A 225 21.87 14.17 -0.02
CA VAL A 225 20.98 13.70 1.02
C VAL A 225 21.20 14.45 2.32
N ARG A 226 20.14 15.00 2.91
CA ARG A 226 20.18 15.41 4.31
C ARG A 226 20.08 14.16 5.19
N ILE A 227 21.17 13.82 5.83
CA ILE A 227 21.18 12.75 6.81
C ILE A 227 20.82 13.37 8.16
N ASP A 228 19.78 12.85 8.79
CA ASP A 228 19.45 13.16 10.18
C ASP A 228 18.99 11.89 10.92
N GLU A 229 18.82 11.99 12.25
CA GLU A 229 18.40 10.84 13.07
C GLU A 229 16.99 10.35 12.73
N LYS A 230 16.15 11.19 12.10
CA LYS A 230 14.78 10.86 11.69
C LYS A 230 14.70 10.31 10.27
N GLN A 231 15.74 10.52 9.47
CA GLN A 231 15.81 10.11 8.07
C GLN A 231 17.13 9.42 7.76
N PRO A 232 17.30 8.18 8.21
CA PRO A 232 18.51 7.41 7.92
C PRO A 232 18.67 7.16 6.43
N VAL A 233 19.91 7.01 5.99
CA VAL A 233 20.27 6.57 4.64
C VAL A 233 20.60 5.10 4.68
N LEU A 234 20.15 4.35 3.69
CA LEU A 234 20.44 2.94 3.53
C LEU A 234 21.67 2.76 2.64
N VAL A 235 22.62 1.95 3.12
CA VAL A 235 23.80 1.52 2.37
C VAL A 235 23.70 0.01 2.21
N ASP A 236 23.34 -0.45 1.02
CA ASP A 236 23.06 -1.86 0.75
C ASP A 236 24.10 -2.42 -0.24
N LYS A 237 24.40 -3.72 -0.17
CA LYS A 237 25.22 -4.40 -1.17
C LYS A 237 24.56 -4.32 -2.54
N TYR A 238 25.28 -3.76 -3.52
CA TYR A 238 24.81 -3.79 -4.90
C TYR A 238 25.06 -5.18 -5.49
N ILE A 239 23.99 -5.84 -5.90
CA ILE A 239 24.04 -7.17 -6.51
C ILE A 239 23.77 -7.04 -8.00
N VAL A 240 24.70 -7.50 -8.81
CA VAL A 240 24.52 -7.59 -10.25
C VAL A 240 23.87 -8.94 -10.56
N GLY A 241 22.74 -8.92 -11.23
CA GLY A 241 22.00 -10.13 -11.56
C GLY A 241 20.80 -9.84 -12.44
N LYS A 242 19.97 -10.84 -12.64
CA LYS A 242 18.65 -10.69 -13.24
C LYS A 242 17.64 -10.32 -12.19
N GLU A 243 16.85 -9.32 -12.50
CA GLU A 243 15.72 -8.92 -11.68
C GLU A 243 14.47 -9.67 -12.10
N CYS A 244 13.68 -10.09 -11.13
CA CYS A 244 12.38 -10.71 -11.36
C CYS A 244 11.41 -10.27 -10.27
N GLU A 245 10.14 -10.23 -10.63
CA GLU A 245 9.04 -9.88 -9.75
C GLU A 245 8.06 -11.03 -9.64
N VAL A 246 7.47 -11.18 -8.47
CA VAL A 246 6.43 -12.16 -8.19
C VAL A 246 5.31 -11.48 -7.41
N ASP A 247 4.12 -11.51 -7.98
CA ASP A 247 2.91 -11.18 -7.26
C ASP A 247 2.26 -12.46 -6.74
N ALA A 248 1.78 -12.40 -5.51
CA ALA A 248 1.13 -13.53 -4.88
C ALA A 248 -0.09 -13.10 -4.07
N VAL A 249 -1.11 -13.95 -4.04
CA VAL A 249 -2.31 -13.77 -3.22
C VAL A 249 -2.33 -14.85 -2.16
N CYS A 250 -2.61 -14.46 -0.92
CA CYS A 250 -2.68 -15.38 0.21
C CYS A 250 -4.04 -15.27 0.90
N ASP A 251 -4.60 -16.39 1.33
CA ASP A 251 -5.85 -16.46 2.11
C ASP A 251 -5.61 -16.87 3.57
N GLY A 252 -4.36 -16.77 4.04
CA GLY A 252 -3.92 -17.21 5.36
C GLY A 252 -3.51 -18.68 5.43
N THR A 253 -3.93 -19.50 4.48
CA THR A 253 -3.65 -20.95 4.41
C THR A 253 -2.82 -21.28 3.18
N ASP A 254 -3.29 -20.87 2.02
CA ASP A 254 -2.67 -21.10 0.74
C ASP A 254 -2.12 -19.81 0.12
N VAL A 255 -1.10 -19.96 -0.70
CA VAL A 255 -0.49 -18.84 -1.44
C VAL A 255 -0.57 -19.18 -2.93
N PHE A 256 -1.31 -18.38 -3.66
CA PHE A 256 -1.42 -18.49 -5.10
C PHE A 256 -0.41 -17.58 -5.78
N VAL A 257 0.39 -18.17 -6.66
CA VAL A 257 1.39 -17.46 -7.46
C VAL A 257 1.03 -17.65 -8.94
N PRO A 258 0.52 -16.64 -9.64
CA PRO A 258 0.17 -16.75 -11.05
C PRO A 258 1.38 -17.01 -11.94
N GLY A 259 2.54 -16.50 -11.54
CA GLY A 259 3.80 -16.72 -12.26
C GLY A 259 4.92 -15.81 -11.82
N ILE A 260 6.01 -15.84 -12.55
CA ILE A 260 7.21 -15.04 -12.30
C ILE A 260 7.47 -14.15 -13.52
N MET A 261 7.57 -12.85 -13.31
CA MET A 261 7.98 -11.88 -14.31
C MET A 261 9.49 -11.70 -14.30
N GLU A 262 10.08 -11.50 -15.45
CA GLU A 262 11.52 -11.23 -15.62
C GLU A 262 11.69 -9.83 -16.21
N LEU A 263 12.52 -8.99 -15.58
CA LEU A 263 12.84 -7.65 -16.06
C LEU A 263 13.98 -7.73 -17.08
N ILE A 264 13.87 -6.93 -18.13
CA ILE A 264 14.86 -6.92 -19.23
C ILE A 264 16.03 -6.01 -18.90
N GLU A 265 15.76 -4.91 -18.20
CA GLU A 265 16.77 -3.95 -17.83
C GLU A 265 17.72 -4.51 -16.77
N ARG A 266 18.85 -3.82 -16.61
CA ARG A 266 19.83 -4.14 -15.58
C ARG A 266 19.30 -3.84 -14.19
N THR A 267 19.83 -4.52 -13.20
CA THR A 267 19.56 -4.30 -11.78
C THR A 267 19.69 -2.82 -11.37
N GLY A 268 18.70 -2.34 -10.61
CA GLY A 268 18.67 -0.96 -10.11
C GLY A 268 17.89 0.02 -10.98
N ILE A 269 17.23 -0.44 -12.04
CA ILE A 269 16.18 0.33 -12.73
C ILE A 269 14.85 0.07 -12.01
N HIS A 270 14.08 1.13 -11.74
CA HIS A 270 12.78 0.99 -11.11
C HIS A 270 11.83 0.15 -11.96
N SER A 271 11.07 -0.77 -11.34
CA SER A 271 10.19 -1.70 -12.07
C SER A 271 9.16 -1.00 -12.95
N GLY A 272 8.65 0.16 -12.52
CA GLY A 272 7.75 0.99 -13.32
C GLY A 272 8.37 1.59 -14.59
N ASP A 273 9.71 1.62 -14.69
CA ASP A 273 10.47 2.12 -15.83
C ASP A 273 11.12 0.96 -16.64
N SER A 274 10.83 -0.27 -16.26
CA SER A 274 11.40 -1.48 -16.86
C SER A 274 10.40 -2.23 -17.72
N ILE A 275 10.89 -2.96 -18.72
CA ILE A 275 10.10 -3.91 -19.49
C ILE A 275 10.06 -5.23 -18.72
N SER A 276 8.87 -5.63 -18.31
CA SER A 276 8.62 -6.93 -17.66
C SER A 276 8.08 -7.93 -18.65
N VAL A 277 8.65 -9.12 -18.67
CA VAL A 277 8.23 -10.24 -19.55
C VAL A 277 7.61 -11.34 -18.71
N TYR A 278 6.41 -11.74 -19.09
CA TYR A 278 5.69 -12.85 -18.48
C TYR A 278 5.31 -13.91 -19.54
N PRO A 279 5.47 -15.20 -19.25
CA PRO A 279 6.24 -15.77 -18.13
C PRO A 279 7.75 -15.56 -18.29
N SER A 280 8.49 -15.65 -17.18
CA SER A 280 9.95 -15.54 -17.21
C SER A 280 10.56 -16.59 -18.17
N PHE A 281 11.44 -16.16 -19.07
CA PHE A 281 11.95 -16.99 -20.17
C PHE A 281 13.38 -17.50 -19.95
N SER A 282 14.23 -16.75 -19.24
CA SER A 282 15.64 -17.10 -19.10
C SER A 282 15.99 -17.73 -17.74
N LEU A 283 15.08 -17.71 -16.77
CA LEU A 283 15.30 -18.29 -15.46
C LEU A 283 15.31 -19.82 -15.53
N SER A 284 16.31 -20.45 -14.94
CA SER A 284 16.36 -21.91 -14.85
C SER A 284 15.24 -22.45 -13.97
N ARG A 285 14.84 -23.71 -14.21
CA ARG A 285 13.80 -24.39 -13.40
C ARG A 285 14.13 -24.34 -11.90
N LYS A 286 15.38 -24.58 -11.53
CA LYS A 286 15.82 -24.55 -10.12
C LYS A 286 15.61 -23.18 -9.49
N VAL A 287 15.92 -22.10 -10.22
CA VAL A 287 15.70 -20.71 -9.73
C VAL A 287 14.22 -20.44 -9.55
N LYS A 288 13.37 -20.82 -10.51
CA LYS A 288 11.92 -20.67 -10.40
C LYS A 288 11.34 -21.41 -9.18
N GLU A 289 11.77 -22.65 -8.97
CA GLU A 289 11.36 -23.44 -7.79
C GLU A 289 11.80 -22.79 -6.47
N THR A 290 13.00 -22.19 -6.44
CA THR A 290 13.49 -21.45 -5.26
C THR A 290 12.67 -20.20 -4.99
N ILE A 291 12.37 -19.42 -6.04
CA ILE A 291 11.55 -18.20 -5.91
C ILE A 291 10.17 -18.56 -5.38
N LEU A 292 9.53 -19.59 -5.92
CA LEU A 292 8.22 -20.06 -5.45
C LEU A 292 8.26 -20.51 -3.99
N ASP A 293 9.28 -21.28 -3.59
CA ASP A 293 9.44 -21.70 -2.19
C ASP A 293 9.58 -20.48 -1.25
N TYR A 294 10.37 -19.48 -1.64
CA TYR A 294 10.51 -18.26 -0.86
C TYR A 294 9.19 -17.47 -0.78
N THR A 295 8.46 -17.36 -1.88
CA THR A 295 7.17 -16.66 -1.92
C THR A 295 6.14 -17.33 -1.01
N LEU A 296 6.03 -18.67 -1.07
CA LEU A 296 5.15 -19.44 -0.20
C LEU A 296 5.49 -19.28 1.29
N LYS A 297 6.78 -19.37 1.62
CA LYS A 297 7.26 -19.15 3.00
C LYS A 297 6.99 -17.74 3.50
N LEU A 298 7.20 -16.75 2.62
CA LEU A 298 7.07 -15.35 2.99
C LEU A 298 5.61 -14.97 3.23
N GLY A 299 4.69 -15.35 2.34
CA GLY A 299 3.26 -15.10 2.51
C GLY A 299 2.72 -15.63 3.84
N LYS A 300 3.05 -16.88 4.16
CA LYS A 300 2.68 -17.50 5.45
C LYS A 300 3.43 -16.91 6.65
N GLY A 301 4.70 -16.56 6.47
CA GLY A 301 5.55 -16.03 7.54
C GLY A 301 5.19 -14.62 7.99
N ILE A 302 4.72 -13.79 7.07
CA ILE A 302 4.20 -12.45 7.37
C ILE A 302 2.80 -12.56 7.99
N GLY A 303 2.02 -13.58 7.60
CA GLY A 303 0.63 -13.74 8.00
C GLY A 303 -0.32 -12.91 7.13
N ILE A 304 -0.09 -12.93 5.83
CA ILE A 304 -0.96 -12.28 4.84
C ILE A 304 -2.25 -13.09 4.68
N VAL A 305 -3.37 -12.38 4.63
CA VAL A 305 -4.72 -12.95 4.43
C VAL A 305 -5.43 -12.18 3.33
#